data_32c1658cccc571d8c77d18216a489123
#
_entry.id   32c1658cccc571d8c77d18216a489123
#
_cell.length_a   1.000
_cell.length_b   1.000
_cell.length_c   1.000
_cell.angle_alpha   90.00
_cell.angle_beta   90.00
_cell.angle_gamma   90.00
#
_symmetry.space_group_name_H-M   'P 1'
#
loop_
_entity.id
_entity.type
_entity.pdbx_description
1 polymer ?
#
loop_
_entity_poly.entity_id
_entity_poly.type
_entity_poly.pdbx_seq_one_letter_code
_entity_poly.pdbx_strand_id
1 'polypeptide(L)'
;MPKQFRKVCRPSLDLAPLMSDLVRVGRDADGGYLVPRDVLNDVTGCLSLGLGAEWSFEKRLLEIAKGRVLPERIVFFDASISTLGLLKSMGYMARRTFYEMRVRRPNSERKFRLEDLRRSLIALVSYLPTFKWSKKRIRHIRKFVTHEATRKNEVSFVDALGVRVDPKNTIIKIDIEGGEWDLLREKSDVEQLADAPALIFEFHDTRRPEFLKVVSMIKEFFWIAHLHGNTSDRATEEGMPLYLEMTFVNKRYSPGSGIRKKLPIDGLDFPVRPGELPHEFEFSN
;
A
#
# COMPACT_ATOMS: atom_id res chain seq x y z
N MET A 1 12.30 5.06 -27.75
CA MET A 1 13.24 5.54 -26.72
C MET A 1 14.00 4.33 -26.23
N PRO A 2 15.32 4.38 -26.02
CA PRO A 2 16.05 3.26 -25.44
C PRO A 2 15.44 2.95 -24.08
N LYS A 3 15.24 1.66 -23.75
CA LYS A 3 14.86 1.21 -22.43
C LYS A 3 15.93 1.74 -21.47
N GLN A 4 15.60 2.74 -20.67
CA GLN A 4 16.48 3.18 -19.61
C GLN A 4 16.53 2.01 -18.62
N PHE A 5 17.68 1.32 -18.56
CA PHE A 5 17.94 0.33 -17.53
C PHE A 5 17.89 1.04 -16.18
N ARG A 6 17.02 0.58 -15.28
CA ARG A 6 17.04 1.05 -13.90
C ARG A 6 18.30 0.53 -13.22
N LYS A 7 18.88 1.35 -12.37
CA LYS A 7 20.03 0.94 -11.56
C LYS A 7 19.57 -0.11 -10.56
N VAL A 8 20.28 -1.22 -10.46
CA VAL A 8 20.03 -2.24 -9.44
C VAL A 8 20.31 -1.63 -8.06
N CYS A 9 19.33 -1.67 -7.19
CA CYS A 9 19.48 -1.25 -5.80
C CYS A 9 20.18 -2.35 -4.98
N ARG A 10 21.20 -1.98 -4.21
CA ARG A 10 21.96 -2.91 -3.34
C ARG A 10 21.85 -2.53 -1.87
N PRO A 11 20.67 -2.72 -1.25
CA PRO A 11 20.51 -2.43 0.16
C PRO A 11 21.21 -3.48 1.02
N SER A 12 21.45 -3.13 2.28
CA SER A 12 21.95 -4.06 3.30
C SER A 12 21.05 -5.29 3.43
N LEU A 13 21.64 -6.43 3.81
CA LEU A 13 20.91 -7.66 4.18
C LEU A 13 19.89 -7.45 5.31
N ASP A 14 20.05 -6.40 6.10
CA ASP A 14 19.07 -6.02 7.13
C ASP A 14 17.68 -5.71 6.59
N LEU A 15 17.58 -5.32 5.31
CA LEU A 15 16.33 -5.08 4.61
C LEU A 15 15.85 -6.30 3.81
N ALA A 16 16.62 -7.39 3.77
CA ALA A 16 16.27 -8.55 2.96
C ALA A 16 15.04 -9.29 3.51
N PRO A 17 14.10 -9.69 2.63
CA PRO A 17 12.93 -10.47 3.03
C PRO A 17 13.28 -11.88 3.50
N LEU A 18 12.58 -12.37 4.53
CA LEU A 18 12.77 -13.71 5.12
C LEU A 18 11.69 -14.73 4.74
N MET A 19 10.54 -14.29 4.24
CA MET A 19 9.39 -15.19 3.95
C MET A 19 9.45 -15.73 2.53
N SER A 20 9.01 -16.98 2.33
CA SER A 20 9.06 -17.68 1.04
C SER A 20 7.69 -17.94 0.40
N ASP A 21 6.66 -18.30 1.19
CA ASP A 21 5.30 -18.60 0.65
C ASP A 21 4.44 -17.34 0.65
N LEU A 22 4.54 -16.59 -0.45
CA LEU A 22 3.83 -15.33 -0.64
C LEU A 22 2.67 -15.50 -1.62
N VAL A 23 1.58 -14.81 -1.34
CA VAL A 23 0.40 -14.71 -2.19
C VAL A 23 0.17 -13.25 -2.55
N ARG A 24 -0.08 -12.97 -3.83
CA ARG A 24 -0.47 -11.64 -4.24
C ARG A 24 -1.93 -11.38 -3.88
N VAL A 25 -2.16 -10.32 -3.13
CA VAL A 25 -3.46 -9.81 -2.73
C VAL A 25 -3.65 -8.43 -3.36
N GLY A 26 -4.70 -8.27 -4.14
CA GLY A 26 -4.93 -7.09 -4.96
C GLY A 26 -4.74 -7.40 -6.44
N ARG A 27 -4.54 -6.39 -7.25
CA ARG A 27 -4.38 -6.53 -8.71
C ARG A 27 -2.90 -6.65 -9.12
N ASP A 28 -2.67 -7.05 -10.38
CA ASP A 28 -1.33 -7.18 -10.94
C ASP A 28 -0.78 -5.81 -11.41
N ALA A 29 -0.83 -4.82 -10.53
CA ALA A 29 -0.36 -3.46 -10.70
C ALA A 29 -0.33 -2.77 -9.32
N ASP A 30 -0.37 -1.42 -9.29
CA ASP A 30 -0.62 -0.61 -8.10
C ASP A 30 -1.81 -1.13 -7.27
N GLY A 31 -1.68 -1.17 -5.94
CA GLY A 31 -2.70 -1.71 -5.01
C GLY A 31 -2.66 -3.24 -4.85
N GLY A 32 -1.65 -3.92 -5.36
CA GLY A 32 -1.43 -5.35 -5.11
C GLY A 32 -0.17 -5.59 -4.30
N TYR A 33 -0.32 -6.28 -3.16
CA TYR A 33 0.77 -6.52 -2.21
C TYR A 33 0.98 -8.02 -1.99
N LEU A 34 2.21 -8.41 -1.66
CA LEU A 34 2.54 -9.80 -1.35
C LEU A 34 2.40 -10.04 0.15
N VAL A 35 1.59 -11.03 0.51
CA VAL A 35 1.30 -11.39 1.90
C VAL A 35 1.54 -12.89 2.09
N PRO A 36 2.20 -13.33 3.17
CA PRO A 36 2.35 -14.75 3.45
C PRO A 36 1.01 -15.48 3.61
N ARG A 37 0.96 -16.71 3.11
CA ARG A 37 -0.25 -17.54 3.10
C ARG A 37 -0.76 -17.84 4.50
N ASP A 38 0.11 -18.14 5.42
CA ASP A 38 -0.22 -18.45 6.83
C ASP A 38 -0.92 -17.25 7.48
N VAL A 39 -0.44 -16.03 7.25
CA VAL A 39 -1.11 -14.80 7.70
C VAL A 39 -2.52 -14.73 7.14
N LEU A 40 -2.69 -15.01 5.84
CA LEU A 40 -4.01 -14.97 5.19
C LEU A 40 -4.98 -16.01 5.74
N ASN A 41 -4.49 -17.10 6.33
CA ASN A 41 -5.31 -18.12 6.98
C ASN A 41 -5.92 -17.63 8.31
N ASP A 42 -5.27 -16.71 9.01
CA ASP A 42 -5.68 -16.22 10.33
C ASP A 42 -6.45 -14.89 10.27
N VAL A 43 -6.31 -14.14 9.18
CA VAL A 43 -6.88 -12.80 9.05
C VAL A 43 -8.39 -12.79 9.08
N THR A 44 -8.95 -11.92 9.92
CA THR A 44 -10.40 -11.68 10.06
C THR A 44 -10.82 -10.25 9.74
N GLY A 45 -9.87 -9.31 9.58
CA GLY A 45 -10.14 -7.90 9.30
C GLY A 45 -8.99 -7.17 8.62
N CYS A 46 -9.27 -5.95 8.18
CA CYS A 46 -8.29 -5.04 7.61
C CYS A 46 -8.57 -3.60 8.05
N LEU A 47 -7.53 -2.91 8.52
CA LEU A 47 -7.54 -1.48 8.76
C LEU A 47 -6.62 -0.82 7.74
N SER A 48 -7.17 0.03 6.89
CA SER A 48 -6.39 0.77 5.89
C SER A 48 -6.39 2.26 6.22
N LEU A 49 -5.22 2.81 6.46
CA LEU A 49 -4.97 4.23 6.60
C LEU A 49 -4.51 4.77 5.24
N GLY A 50 -5.34 5.62 4.63
CA GLY A 50 -5.23 5.98 3.22
C GLY A 50 -6.02 5.00 2.34
N LEU A 51 -6.94 5.53 1.57
CA LEU A 51 -7.76 4.78 0.61
C LEU A 51 -7.31 5.07 -0.82
N GLY A 52 -6.98 6.32 -1.09
CA GLY A 52 -6.76 6.78 -2.46
C GLY A 52 -7.96 6.46 -3.36
N ALA A 53 -7.68 6.18 -4.63
CA ALA A 53 -8.68 5.70 -5.59
C ALA A 53 -8.56 4.19 -5.85
N GLU A 54 -7.83 3.46 -5.00
CA GLU A 54 -7.49 2.05 -5.19
C GLU A 54 -7.76 1.24 -3.90
N TRP A 55 -8.60 0.21 -3.99
CA TRP A 55 -8.95 -0.70 -2.89
C TRP A 55 -9.08 -2.15 -3.35
N SER A 56 -8.30 -2.53 -4.37
CA SER A 56 -8.29 -3.91 -4.88
C SER A 56 -7.71 -4.90 -3.88
N PHE A 57 -6.77 -4.44 -3.04
CA PHE A 57 -6.22 -5.25 -1.96
C PHE A 57 -7.32 -5.76 -1.04
N GLU A 58 -8.13 -4.87 -0.50
CA GLU A 58 -9.16 -5.21 0.47
C GLU A 58 -10.31 -6.03 -0.16
N LYS A 59 -10.64 -5.75 -1.42
CA LYS A 59 -11.58 -6.60 -2.17
C LYS A 59 -11.03 -8.01 -2.35
N ARG A 60 -9.76 -8.13 -2.76
CA ARG A 60 -9.14 -9.43 -2.96
C ARG A 60 -8.98 -10.20 -1.65
N LEU A 61 -8.71 -9.50 -0.56
CA LEU A 61 -8.65 -10.07 0.78
C LEU A 61 -9.99 -10.73 1.16
N LEU A 62 -11.13 -10.07 0.90
CA LEU A 62 -12.47 -10.64 1.11
C LEU A 62 -12.69 -11.92 0.30
N GLU A 63 -12.23 -11.95 -0.95
CA GLU A 63 -12.36 -13.12 -1.83
C GLU A 63 -11.51 -14.30 -1.35
N ILE A 64 -10.24 -14.05 -0.99
CA ILE A 64 -9.30 -15.08 -0.55
C ILE A 64 -9.70 -15.64 0.81
N ALA A 65 -10.12 -14.78 1.72
CA ALA A 65 -10.48 -15.18 3.08
C ALA A 65 -11.81 -15.96 3.19
N LYS A 66 -12.57 -16.11 2.09
CA LYS A 66 -13.75 -16.98 1.99
C LYS A 66 -14.71 -16.91 3.19
N GLY A 67 -15.09 -15.70 3.61
CA GLY A 67 -16.03 -15.46 4.71
C GLY A 67 -15.41 -15.35 6.11
N ARG A 68 -14.11 -15.58 6.30
CA ARG A 68 -13.43 -15.25 7.56
C ARG A 68 -13.33 -13.73 7.76
N VAL A 69 -12.96 -13.00 6.70
CA VAL A 69 -13.01 -11.54 6.70
C VAL A 69 -14.41 -11.09 6.29
N LEU A 70 -15.07 -10.38 7.16
CA LEU A 70 -16.39 -9.79 6.91
C LEU A 70 -16.22 -8.35 6.40
N PRO A 71 -17.06 -7.87 5.46
CA PRO A 71 -16.96 -6.50 4.95
C PRO A 71 -16.97 -5.42 6.05
N GLU A 72 -17.75 -5.59 7.10
CA GLU A 72 -17.84 -4.68 8.25
C GLU A 72 -16.60 -4.64 9.13
N ARG A 73 -15.68 -5.62 8.98
CA ARG A 73 -14.37 -5.64 9.64
C ARG A 73 -13.26 -5.01 8.80
N ILE A 74 -13.61 -4.52 7.61
CA ILE A 74 -12.72 -3.70 6.80
C ILE A 74 -13.05 -2.24 7.05
N VAL A 75 -12.06 -1.49 7.55
CA VAL A 75 -12.20 -0.09 7.90
C VAL A 75 -11.14 0.73 7.18
N PHE A 76 -11.57 1.83 6.57
CA PHE A 76 -10.69 2.81 5.94
C PHE A 76 -10.78 4.15 6.66
N PHE A 77 -9.64 4.79 6.82
CA PHE A 77 -9.53 6.20 7.17
C PHE A 77 -8.96 6.97 5.99
N ASP A 78 -9.74 7.89 5.43
CA ASP A 78 -9.29 8.81 4.40
C ASP A 78 -10.26 9.99 4.29
N ALA A 79 -9.79 11.20 4.59
CA ALA A 79 -10.60 12.40 4.47
C ALA A 79 -10.68 12.94 3.03
N SER A 80 -9.72 12.59 2.17
CA SER A 80 -9.59 13.12 0.81
C SER A 80 -10.65 12.56 -0.13
N ILE A 81 -11.08 11.31 0.08
CA ILE A 81 -12.00 10.60 -0.80
C ILE A 81 -13.47 10.86 -0.43
N SER A 82 -14.23 11.30 -1.42
CA SER A 82 -15.68 11.46 -1.34
C SER A 82 -16.31 11.31 -2.71
N THR A 83 -17.62 11.03 -2.77
CA THR A 83 -18.36 10.97 -4.05
C THR A 83 -18.18 12.24 -4.87
N LEU A 84 -18.29 13.40 -4.22
CA LEU A 84 -18.10 14.70 -4.90
C LEU A 84 -16.66 14.90 -5.34
N GLY A 85 -15.66 14.48 -4.51
CA GLY A 85 -14.24 14.53 -4.84
C GLY A 85 -13.93 13.68 -6.06
N LEU A 86 -14.42 12.43 -6.09
CA LEU A 86 -14.26 11.51 -7.22
C LEU A 86 -14.91 12.06 -8.50
N LEU A 87 -16.10 12.65 -8.41
CA LEU A 87 -16.76 13.31 -9.55
C LEU A 87 -15.94 14.48 -10.09
N LYS A 88 -15.42 15.35 -9.20
CA LYS A 88 -14.53 16.47 -9.57
C LYS A 88 -13.26 15.98 -10.22
N SER A 89 -12.61 14.96 -9.64
CA SER A 89 -11.38 14.33 -10.19
C SER A 89 -11.64 13.76 -11.58
N MET A 90 -12.73 13.01 -11.76
CA MET A 90 -13.12 12.49 -13.08
C MET A 90 -13.36 13.61 -14.09
N GLY A 91 -14.07 14.68 -13.72
CA GLY A 91 -14.30 15.83 -14.58
C GLY A 91 -12.99 16.53 -14.98
N TYR A 92 -12.07 16.70 -14.04
CA TYR A 92 -10.74 17.24 -14.31
C TYR A 92 -9.94 16.34 -15.27
N MET A 93 -9.87 15.04 -15.01
CA MET A 93 -9.17 14.08 -15.85
C MET A 93 -9.77 14.02 -17.27
N ALA A 94 -11.09 14.04 -17.39
CA ALA A 94 -11.77 14.06 -18.68
C ALA A 94 -11.39 15.32 -19.49
N ARG A 95 -11.44 16.51 -18.87
CA ARG A 95 -11.04 17.77 -19.50
C ARG A 95 -9.57 17.75 -19.94
N ARG A 96 -8.70 17.27 -19.08
CA ARG A 96 -7.26 17.16 -19.34
C ARG A 96 -6.96 16.19 -20.47
N THR A 97 -7.57 14.99 -20.47
CA THR A 97 -7.44 14.01 -21.54
C THR A 97 -7.93 14.57 -22.87
N PHE A 98 -9.08 15.27 -22.88
CA PHE A 98 -9.60 15.90 -24.10
C PHE A 98 -8.68 17.00 -24.63
N TYR A 99 -8.10 17.83 -23.75
CA TYR A 99 -7.12 18.83 -24.15
C TYR A 99 -5.88 18.22 -24.76
N GLU A 100 -5.31 17.18 -24.11
CA GLU A 100 -4.09 16.51 -24.59
C GLU A 100 -4.32 15.69 -25.87
N MET A 101 -5.53 15.21 -26.13
CA MET A 101 -5.89 14.61 -27.42
C MET A 101 -5.90 15.62 -28.58
N ARG A 102 -6.24 16.87 -28.29
CA ARG A 102 -6.19 17.97 -29.29
C ARG A 102 -4.76 18.45 -29.56
N VAL A 103 -3.89 18.43 -28.55
CA VAL A 103 -2.47 18.76 -28.72
C VAL A 103 -1.75 17.49 -29.20
N ARG A 104 -1.02 17.56 -30.34
CA ARG A 104 -0.28 16.43 -30.93
C ARG A 104 0.82 15.93 -29.97
N ARG A 105 0.47 15.14 -28.96
CA ARG A 105 1.41 14.51 -28.05
C ARG A 105 1.70 13.06 -28.42
N PRO A 106 2.84 12.48 -27.95
CA PRO A 106 3.19 11.07 -28.20
C PRO A 106 2.11 10.10 -27.76
N ASN A 107 1.94 9.00 -28.49
CA ASN A 107 0.94 7.97 -28.19
C ASN A 107 1.07 7.36 -26.79
N SER A 108 2.27 7.32 -26.22
CA SER A 108 2.52 6.85 -24.84
C SER A 108 1.83 7.72 -23.80
N GLU A 109 1.91 9.04 -23.93
CA GLU A 109 1.26 9.98 -23.00
C GLU A 109 -0.27 9.89 -23.10
N ARG A 110 -0.81 9.72 -24.31
CA ARG A 110 -2.25 9.55 -24.50
C ARG A 110 -2.78 8.27 -23.87
N LYS A 111 -2.08 7.14 -24.04
CA LYS A 111 -2.44 5.87 -23.37
C LYS A 111 -2.44 6.01 -21.86
N PHE A 112 -1.44 6.68 -21.31
CA PHE A 112 -1.34 6.94 -19.89
C PHE A 112 -2.55 7.73 -19.35
N ARG A 113 -2.95 8.82 -20.04
CA ARG A 113 -4.10 9.63 -19.63
C ARG A 113 -5.43 8.92 -19.75
N LEU A 114 -5.59 8.08 -20.76
CA LEU A 114 -6.79 7.25 -20.89
C LEU A 114 -6.89 6.24 -19.72
N GLU A 115 -5.75 5.68 -19.29
CA GLU A 115 -5.73 4.78 -18.14
C GLU A 115 -6.03 5.52 -16.83
N ASP A 116 -5.50 6.73 -16.63
CA ASP A 116 -5.83 7.56 -15.46
C ASP A 116 -7.34 7.90 -15.42
N LEU A 117 -7.93 8.27 -16.57
CA LEU A 117 -9.36 8.52 -16.67
C LEU A 117 -10.17 7.26 -16.37
N ARG A 118 -9.76 6.11 -16.91
CA ARG A 118 -10.39 4.81 -16.63
C ARG A 118 -10.33 4.46 -15.15
N ARG A 119 -9.18 4.65 -14.49
CA ARG A 119 -9.03 4.44 -13.05
C ARG A 119 -9.98 5.33 -12.25
N SER A 120 -10.05 6.62 -12.56
CA SER A 120 -10.95 7.56 -11.90
C SER A 120 -12.43 7.16 -12.08
N LEU A 121 -12.81 6.66 -13.26
CA LEU A 121 -14.15 6.16 -13.53
C LEU A 121 -14.45 4.89 -12.73
N ILE A 122 -13.52 3.92 -12.71
CA ILE A 122 -13.66 2.68 -11.93
C ILE A 122 -13.81 3.01 -10.44
N ALA A 123 -12.97 3.91 -9.91
CA ALA A 123 -13.07 4.37 -8.54
C ALA A 123 -14.45 4.95 -8.22
N LEU A 124 -14.94 5.88 -9.05
CA LEU A 124 -16.26 6.49 -8.87
C LEU A 124 -17.38 5.44 -8.91
N VAL A 125 -17.41 4.59 -9.94
CA VAL A 125 -18.46 3.58 -10.15
C VAL A 125 -18.45 2.54 -9.03
N SER A 126 -17.29 2.16 -8.51
CA SER A 126 -17.19 1.16 -7.45
C SER A 126 -17.33 1.73 -6.04
N TYR A 127 -17.16 3.05 -5.85
CA TYR A 127 -17.25 3.68 -4.52
C TYR A 127 -18.63 3.53 -3.88
N LEU A 128 -19.70 3.88 -4.60
CA LEU A 128 -21.06 3.83 -4.06
C LEU A 128 -21.50 2.41 -3.68
N PRO A 129 -21.38 1.39 -4.54
CA PRO A 129 -21.71 0.02 -4.17
C PRO A 129 -20.87 -0.49 -2.99
N THR A 130 -19.58 -0.17 -2.97
CA THR A 130 -18.66 -0.67 -1.94
C THR A 130 -18.93 -0.04 -0.57
N PHE A 131 -19.10 1.29 -0.51
CA PHE A 131 -19.11 2.03 0.75
C PHE A 131 -20.47 2.56 1.17
N LYS A 132 -21.44 2.66 0.26
CA LYS A 132 -22.73 3.32 0.54
C LYS A 132 -23.94 2.41 0.40
N TRP A 133 -24.00 1.57 -0.62
CA TRP A 133 -25.22 0.84 -0.98
C TRP A 133 -25.27 -0.59 -0.45
N SER A 134 -24.14 -1.20 -0.15
CA SER A 134 -24.11 -2.57 0.40
C SER A 134 -24.67 -2.58 1.83
N LYS A 135 -25.52 -3.56 2.15
CA LYS A 135 -26.00 -3.82 3.53
C LYS A 135 -24.86 -4.25 4.45
N LYS A 136 -23.90 -5.03 3.91
CA LYS A 136 -22.64 -5.43 4.57
C LYS A 136 -21.52 -4.55 4.05
N ARG A 137 -21.48 -3.27 4.47
CA ARG A 137 -20.56 -2.28 3.93
C ARG A 137 -19.20 -2.35 4.62
N ILE A 138 -18.20 -2.21 3.77
CA ILE A 138 -16.88 -1.77 4.20
C ILE A 138 -17.03 -0.37 4.82
N ARG A 139 -16.41 -0.13 5.96
CA ARG A 139 -16.52 1.14 6.68
C ARG A 139 -15.50 2.13 6.14
N HIS A 140 -15.97 3.29 5.65
CA HIS A 140 -15.11 4.41 5.29
C HIS A 140 -15.35 5.58 6.26
N ILE A 141 -14.34 5.91 7.05
CA ILE A 141 -14.33 7.00 8.02
C ILE A 141 -13.55 8.16 7.39
N ARG A 142 -14.24 9.26 7.08
CA ARG A 142 -13.65 10.42 6.40
C ARG A 142 -12.90 11.32 7.38
N LYS A 143 -11.75 10.80 7.85
CA LYS A 143 -10.83 11.53 8.71
C LYS A 143 -9.39 11.28 8.27
N PHE A 144 -8.52 12.28 8.44
CA PHE A 144 -7.08 12.08 8.38
C PHE A 144 -6.61 11.45 9.68
N VAL A 145 -5.72 10.46 9.57
CA VAL A 145 -5.05 9.87 10.73
C VAL A 145 -3.77 10.67 10.99
N THR A 146 -3.62 11.15 12.20
CA THR A 146 -2.48 11.93 12.67
C THR A 146 -1.98 11.35 13.98
N HIS A 147 -0.76 11.64 14.40
CA HIS A 147 -0.26 11.18 15.69
C HIS A 147 -1.20 11.64 16.81
N GLU A 148 -1.53 12.93 16.84
CA GLU A 148 -2.51 13.54 17.74
C GLU A 148 -3.55 14.33 16.93
N ALA A 149 -4.83 14.07 17.18
CA ALA A 149 -5.92 14.78 16.50
C ALA A 149 -6.09 16.18 17.08
N THR A 150 -5.87 17.20 16.26
CA THR A 150 -6.02 18.63 16.66
C THR A 150 -7.17 19.30 15.93
N ARG A 151 -7.71 18.68 14.87
CA ARG A 151 -8.79 19.23 14.04
C ARG A 151 -9.99 18.29 13.99
N LYS A 152 -11.17 18.82 13.71
CA LYS A 152 -12.41 18.06 13.64
C LYS A 152 -12.39 16.91 12.60
N ASN A 153 -11.64 17.08 11.52
CA ASN A 153 -11.48 16.09 10.45
C ASN A 153 -10.28 15.17 10.64
N GLU A 154 -9.68 15.16 11.82
CA GLU A 154 -8.59 14.30 12.22
C GLU A 154 -9.06 13.25 13.23
N VAL A 155 -8.30 12.19 13.34
CA VAL A 155 -8.40 11.15 14.37
C VAL A 155 -7.00 10.78 14.80
N SER A 156 -6.79 10.55 16.10
CA SER A 156 -5.49 10.12 16.58
C SER A 156 -5.16 8.71 16.07
N PHE A 157 -3.87 8.40 15.96
CA PHE A 157 -3.42 7.07 15.55
C PHE A 157 -3.94 5.99 16.49
N VAL A 158 -3.90 6.22 17.79
CA VAL A 158 -4.43 5.31 18.83
C VAL A 158 -5.91 5.04 18.62
N ASP A 159 -6.72 6.09 18.42
CA ASP A 159 -8.17 5.93 18.22
C ASP A 159 -8.47 5.23 16.88
N ALA A 160 -7.68 5.50 15.83
CA ALA A 160 -7.80 4.80 14.56
C ALA A 160 -7.50 3.30 14.71
N LEU A 161 -6.48 2.94 15.48
CA LEU A 161 -6.18 1.54 15.80
C LEU A 161 -7.27 0.90 16.65
N GLY A 162 -7.93 1.66 17.52
CA GLY A 162 -9.00 1.20 18.42
C GLY A 162 -10.27 0.75 17.72
N VAL A 163 -10.47 1.03 16.42
CA VAL A 163 -11.66 0.57 15.68
C VAL A 163 -11.61 -0.89 15.26
N ARG A 164 -10.48 -1.57 15.44
CA ARG A 164 -10.30 -2.99 15.11
C ARG A 164 -11.10 -3.87 16.07
N VAL A 165 -11.93 -4.74 15.53
CA VAL A 165 -12.73 -5.69 16.32
C VAL A 165 -11.84 -6.80 16.89
N ASP A 166 -10.86 -7.23 16.12
CA ASP A 166 -9.92 -8.30 16.45
C ASP A 166 -8.51 -7.86 16.06
N PRO A 167 -7.80 -7.11 16.95
CA PRO A 167 -6.48 -6.57 16.65
C PRO A 167 -5.46 -7.62 16.19
N LYS A 168 -5.48 -8.81 16.83
CA LYS A 168 -4.52 -9.89 16.55
C LYS A 168 -4.68 -10.50 15.17
N ASN A 169 -5.85 -10.38 14.55
CA ASN A 169 -6.15 -10.96 13.24
C ASN A 169 -6.58 -9.88 12.22
N THR A 170 -6.23 -8.61 12.47
CA THR A 170 -6.49 -7.49 11.56
C THR A 170 -5.19 -7.01 10.93
N ILE A 171 -5.06 -7.17 9.60
CA ILE A 171 -3.96 -6.55 8.83
C ILE A 171 -4.10 -5.03 8.90
N ILE A 172 -2.98 -4.33 9.04
CA ILE A 172 -2.93 -2.87 8.99
C ILE A 172 -2.17 -2.45 7.72
N LYS A 173 -2.82 -1.67 6.87
CA LYS A 173 -2.22 -1.01 5.70
C LYS A 173 -2.07 0.48 6.02
N ILE A 174 -0.87 1.02 5.78
CA ILE A 174 -0.54 2.44 5.98
C ILE A 174 0.06 2.98 4.67
N ASP A 175 -0.69 3.87 4.03
CA ASP A 175 -0.37 4.50 2.76
C ASP A 175 -1.04 5.89 2.75
N ILE A 176 -0.39 6.85 3.40
CA ILE A 176 -0.93 8.18 3.73
C ILE A 176 -0.08 9.33 3.19
N GLU A 177 0.57 9.08 2.05
CA GLU A 177 1.22 10.11 1.23
C GLU A 177 2.23 10.98 2.01
N GLY A 178 3.08 10.35 2.82
CA GLY A 178 4.13 11.00 3.63
C GLY A 178 3.75 11.27 5.09
N GLY A 179 2.52 10.98 5.49
CA GLY A 179 2.07 11.09 6.89
C GLY A 179 2.58 9.96 7.79
N GLU A 180 3.10 8.85 7.25
CA GLU A 180 3.62 7.70 7.99
C GLU A 180 4.78 8.09 8.92
N TRP A 181 5.57 9.09 8.57
CA TRP A 181 6.66 9.63 9.39
C TRP A 181 6.18 10.34 10.65
N ASP A 182 4.96 10.90 10.58
CA ASP A 182 4.32 11.55 11.71
C ASP A 182 3.67 10.54 12.65
N LEU A 183 3.23 9.39 12.15
CA LEU A 183 2.59 8.36 12.96
C LEU A 183 3.57 7.53 13.78
N LEU A 184 4.80 7.30 13.28
CA LEU A 184 5.78 6.36 13.86
C LEU A 184 7.05 7.10 14.29
N ARG A 185 6.92 7.96 15.29
CA ARG A 185 8.02 8.78 15.83
C ARG A 185 8.94 8.02 16.77
N GLU A 186 8.32 7.14 17.57
CA GLU A 186 8.95 6.45 18.68
C GLU A 186 8.59 4.95 18.70
N LYS A 187 9.32 4.19 19.50
CA LYS A 187 9.07 2.76 19.67
C LYS A 187 7.67 2.46 20.20
N SER A 188 7.17 3.28 21.12
CA SER A 188 5.82 3.17 21.69
C SER A 188 4.71 3.25 20.63
N ASP A 189 4.94 3.98 19.53
CA ASP A 189 3.98 4.03 18.41
C ASP A 189 3.93 2.70 17.67
N VAL A 190 5.11 2.07 17.46
CA VAL A 190 5.22 0.76 16.82
C VAL A 190 4.67 -0.36 17.70
N GLU A 191 4.85 -0.27 19.01
CA GLU A 191 4.30 -1.22 19.99
C GLU A 191 2.77 -1.35 19.89
N GLN A 192 2.07 -0.28 19.52
CA GLN A 192 0.62 -0.31 19.28
C GLN A 192 0.22 -1.15 18.07
N LEU A 193 1.15 -1.41 17.16
CA LEU A 193 0.97 -2.27 15.98
C LEU A 193 1.32 -3.73 16.26
N ALA A 194 2.00 -4.03 17.36
CA ALA A 194 2.63 -5.33 17.64
C ALA A 194 1.65 -6.52 17.70
N ASP A 195 0.37 -6.27 17.89
CA ASP A 195 -0.68 -7.30 17.86
C ASP A 195 -1.07 -7.71 16.41
N ALA A 196 -0.86 -6.85 15.42
CA ALA A 196 -1.29 -7.12 14.06
C ALA A 196 -0.57 -8.34 13.44
N PRO A 197 -1.25 -9.14 12.59
CA PRO A 197 -0.63 -10.28 11.93
C PRO A 197 0.36 -9.85 10.85
N ALA A 198 0.08 -8.76 10.16
CA ALA A 198 0.95 -8.15 9.17
C ALA A 198 0.70 -6.64 9.08
N LEU A 199 1.75 -5.94 8.66
CA LEU A 199 1.71 -4.54 8.30
C LEU A 199 2.08 -4.39 6.83
N ILE A 200 1.37 -3.53 6.12
CA ILE A 200 1.68 -3.14 4.76
C ILE A 200 1.90 -1.64 4.77
N PHE A 201 3.08 -1.22 4.37
CA PHE A 201 3.46 0.19 4.28
C PHE A 201 3.77 0.60 2.86
N GLU A 202 3.37 1.80 2.46
CA GLU A 202 4.03 2.54 1.41
C GLU A 202 4.80 3.71 2.06
N PHE A 203 6.13 3.61 2.06
CA PHE A 203 7.02 4.65 2.56
C PHE A 203 7.26 5.68 1.47
N HIS A 204 6.89 6.94 1.76
CA HIS A 204 7.09 8.08 0.86
C HIS A 204 8.38 8.80 1.23
N ASP A 205 9.30 8.90 0.25
CA ASP A 205 10.64 9.50 0.39
C ASP A 205 11.61 8.73 1.31
N THR A 206 12.10 7.59 0.81
CA THR A 206 13.10 6.74 1.50
C THR A 206 14.44 7.42 1.81
N ARG A 207 14.68 8.66 1.31
CA ARG A 207 15.86 9.49 1.67
C ARG A 207 15.77 10.06 3.07
N ARG A 208 14.59 10.06 3.66
CA ARG A 208 14.39 10.60 5.01
C ARG A 208 15.22 9.81 6.04
N PRO A 209 15.92 10.50 6.94
CA PRO A 209 16.71 9.81 7.96
C PRO A 209 15.88 8.93 8.88
N GLU A 210 14.57 9.21 8.99
CA GLU A 210 13.61 8.43 9.78
C GLU A 210 13.35 7.04 9.17
N PHE A 211 13.55 6.84 7.86
CA PHE A 211 13.20 5.59 7.17
C PHE A 211 13.82 4.36 7.84
N LEU A 212 15.14 4.31 7.95
CA LEU A 212 15.84 3.18 8.56
C LEU A 212 15.52 3.03 10.05
N LYS A 213 15.31 4.15 10.77
CA LYS A 213 14.89 4.13 12.17
C LYS A 213 13.54 3.45 12.33
N VAL A 214 12.54 3.86 11.54
CA VAL A 214 11.18 3.29 11.57
C VAL A 214 11.21 1.81 11.20
N VAL A 215 11.90 1.43 10.13
CA VAL A 215 12.05 0.03 9.74
C VAL A 215 12.72 -0.79 10.85
N SER A 216 13.75 -0.26 11.51
CA SER A 216 14.41 -0.93 12.63
C SER A 216 13.47 -1.15 13.81
N MET A 217 12.66 -0.15 14.18
CA MET A 217 11.66 -0.27 15.25
C MET A 217 10.59 -1.32 14.90
N ILE A 218 10.09 -1.33 13.66
CA ILE A 218 9.13 -2.35 13.20
C ILE A 218 9.74 -3.75 13.26
N LYS A 219 11.00 -3.91 12.88
CA LYS A 219 11.73 -5.19 12.92
C LYS A 219 11.89 -5.79 14.32
N GLU A 220 11.68 -5.04 15.38
CA GLU A 220 11.64 -5.61 16.72
C GLU A 220 10.48 -6.60 16.90
N PHE A 221 9.34 -6.35 16.26
CA PHE A 221 8.11 -7.14 16.39
C PHE A 221 7.77 -7.96 15.13
N PHE A 222 8.31 -7.57 13.99
CA PHE A 222 7.96 -8.12 12.69
C PHE A 222 9.20 -8.56 11.89
N TRP A 223 9.01 -9.52 10.99
CA TRP A 223 9.95 -9.85 9.91
C TRP A 223 9.58 -9.09 8.65
N ILE A 224 10.57 -8.72 7.84
CA ILE A 224 10.31 -8.24 6.49
C ILE A 224 9.93 -9.44 5.62
N ALA A 225 8.74 -9.43 5.06
CA ALA A 225 8.26 -10.48 4.16
C ALA A 225 8.50 -10.13 2.70
N HIS A 226 8.36 -8.85 2.32
CA HIS A 226 8.51 -8.40 0.95
C HIS A 226 8.83 -6.91 0.87
N LEU A 227 9.52 -6.52 -0.22
CA LEU A 227 9.71 -5.13 -0.66
C LEU A 227 9.36 -5.01 -2.13
N HIS A 228 8.74 -3.90 -2.50
CA HIS A 228 8.49 -3.54 -3.89
C HIS A 228 8.73 -2.04 -4.10
N GLY A 229 9.56 -1.69 -5.08
CA GLY A 229 9.77 -0.29 -5.43
C GLY A 229 8.65 0.21 -6.32
N ASN A 230 7.97 1.30 -5.93
CA ASN A 230 6.97 1.92 -6.77
C ASN A 230 7.60 2.41 -8.07
N THR A 231 7.16 1.84 -9.20
CA THR A 231 7.78 2.05 -10.51
C THR A 231 7.46 3.41 -11.12
N SER A 232 6.47 4.11 -10.57
CA SER A 232 6.05 5.43 -11.06
C SER A 232 6.99 6.54 -10.65
N ASP A 233 7.96 6.27 -9.77
CA ASP A 233 8.74 7.30 -9.14
C ASP A 233 10.26 7.21 -9.40
N ARG A 234 10.96 8.19 -8.84
CA ARG A 234 12.39 8.37 -8.95
C ARG A 234 13.10 7.43 -7.97
N ALA A 235 14.38 7.23 -8.20
CA ALA A 235 15.27 6.54 -7.28
C ALA A 235 16.37 7.51 -6.78
N THR A 236 16.96 7.15 -5.65
CA THR A 236 18.18 7.81 -5.14
C THR A 236 19.37 7.54 -6.07
N GLU A 237 20.52 8.17 -5.82
CA GLU A 237 21.74 7.91 -6.56
C GLU A 237 22.21 6.45 -6.42
N GLU A 238 21.92 5.82 -5.29
CA GLU A 238 22.22 4.41 -5.01
C GLU A 238 21.20 3.45 -5.66
N GLY A 239 20.12 3.98 -6.23
CA GLY A 239 19.07 3.20 -6.90
C GLY A 239 17.90 2.80 -5.99
N MET A 240 17.85 3.25 -4.72
CA MET A 240 16.70 3.01 -3.83
C MET A 240 15.48 3.78 -4.35
N PRO A 241 14.32 3.12 -4.56
CA PRO A 241 13.08 3.79 -4.92
C PRO A 241 12.69 4.81 -3.84
N LEU A 242 12.22 5.99 -4.26
CA LEU A 242 11.73 6.99 -3.30
C LEU A 242 10.45 6.54 -2.61
N TYR A 243 9.59 5.82 -3.33
CA TYR A 243 8.38 5.20 -2.79
C TYR A 243 8.60 3.69 -2.73
N LEU A 244 8.52 3.15 -1.53
CA LEU A 244 8.84 1.76 -1.25
C LEU A 244 7.68 1.09 -0.50
N GLU A 245 7.07 0.13 -1.15
CA GLU A 245 6.09 -0.75 -0.53
C GLU A 245 6.80 -1.84 0.27
N MET A 246 6.40 -2.03 1.52
CA MET A 246 6.97 -3.07 2.38
C MET A 246 5.86 -3.84 3.09
N THR A 247 5.97 -5.17 3.06
CA THR A 247 5.15 -6.07 3.87
C THR A 247 5.96 -6.61 5.03
N PHE A 248 5.48 -6.37 6.24
CA PHE A 248 6.03 -6.90 7.48
C PHE A 248 5.08 -7.94 8.07
N VAL A 249 5.62 -9.00 8.65
CA VAL A 249 4.86 -10.10 9.25
C VAL A 249 5.26 -10.29 10.71
N ASN A 250 4.27 -10.39 11.57
CA ASN A 250 4.48 -10.57 13.00
C ASN A 250 5.37 -11.76 13.30
N LYS A 251 6.30 -11.59 14.23
CA LYS A 251 7.27 -12.64 14.63
C LYS A 251 6.66 -13.89 15.22
N ARG A 252 5.36 -13.88 15.56
CA ARG A 252 4.62 -15.11 15.92
C ARG A 252 4.48 -16.10 14.78
N TYR A 253 4.58 -15.64 13.52
CA TYR A 253 4.65 -16.50 12.34
C TYR A 253 6.11 -16.87 12.08
N SER A 254 6.36 -18.13 11.75
CA SER A 254 7.71 -18.58 11.42
C SER A 254 8.20 -17.92 10.14
N PRO A 255 9.41 -17.36 10.13
CA PRO A 255 10.02 -16.94 8.88
C PRO A 255 10.24 -18.17 8.00
N GLY A 256 10.06 -18.00 6.69
CA GLY A 256 10.38 -19.06 5.73
C GLY A 256 11.88 -19.43 5.71
N SER A 257 12.23 -20.45 4.96
CA SER A 257 13.59 -20.97 4.90
C SER A 257 14.51 -20.05 4.08
N GLY A 258 15.23 -19.17 4.77
CA GLY A 258 16.31 -18.39 4.19
C GLY A 258 15.95 -16.97 3.79
N ILE A 259 16.98 -16.24 3.40
CA ILE A 259 16.93 -14.84 2.97
C ILE A 259 16.73 -14.78 1.46
N ARG A 260 15.77 -14.01 1.00
CA ARG A 260 15.60 -13.72 -0.43
C ARG A 260 16.59 -12.62 -0.84
N LYS A 261 17.61 -13.00 -1.59
CA LYS A 261 18.69 -12.08 -1.98
C LYS A 261 18.39 -11.21 -3.19
N LYS A 262 17.32 -11.50 -3.94
CA LYS A 262 16.94 -10.77 -5.15
C LYS A 262 15.43 -10.53 -5.24
N LEU A 263 15.05 -9.36 -5.72
CA LEU A 263 13.71 -8.97 -6.13
C LEU A 263 13.81 -8.29 -7.51
N PRO A 264 12.77 -8.31 -8.32
CA PRO A 264 11.41 -8.80 -8.07
C PRO A 264 11.29 -10.32 -8.08
N ILE A 265 10.14 -10.83 -7.61
CA ILE A 265 9.76 -12.25 -7.68
C ILE A 265 8.98 -12.46 -8.96
N ASP A 266 9.49 -13.28 -9.87
CA ASP A 266 8.82 -13.61 -11.13
C ASP A 266 7.42 -14.18 -10.90
N GLY A 267 6.44 -13.65 -11.63
CA GLY A 267 5.04 -14.08 -11.56
C GLY A 267 4.27 -13.59 -10.32
N LEU A 268 4.93 -12.91 -9.39
CA LEU A 268 4.28 -12.32 -8.21
C LEU A 268 4.43 -10.80 -8.14
N ASP A 269 5.59 -10.27 -8.55
CA ASP A 269 5.81 -8.82 -8.60
C ASP A 269 5.44 -8.25 -9.97
N PHE A 270 4.63 -7.21 -9.94
CA PHE A 270 4.20 -6.50 -11.12
C PHE A 270 4.51 -5.01 -10.98
N PRO A 271 4.91 -4.33 -12.06
CA PRO A 271 5.13 -2.90 -12.01
C PRO A 271 3.82 -2.16 -11.69
N VAL A 272 3.92 -1.08 -10.95
CA VAL A 272 2.77 -0.23 -10.60
C VAL A 272 2.01 0.23 -11.84
N ARG A 273 2.73 0.46 -12.95
CA ARG A 273 2.14 0.80 -14.24
C ARG A 273 2.52 -0.22 -15.32
N PRO A 274 1.55 -0.71 -16.09
CA PRO A 274 1.83 -1.64 -17.18
C PRO A 274 2.86 -1.09 -18.17
N GLY A 275 3.87 -1.88 -18.50
CA GLY A 275 4.93 -1.53 -19.45
C GLY A 275 6.12 -0.78 -18.85
N GLU A 276 6.12 -0.47 -17.57
CA GLU A 276 7.30 -0.02 -16.84
C GLU A 276 8.17 -1.21 -16.41
N LEU A 277 9.44 -0.95 -16.14
CA LEU A 277 10.34 -1.96 -15.60
C LEU A 277 10.27 -1.90 -14.07
N PRO A 278 10.22 -3.04 -13.37
CA PRO A 278 10.29 -3.07 -11.91
C PRO A 278 11.66 -2.58 -11.42
N HIS A 279 11.73 -2.14 -10.17
CA HIS A 279 13.00 -1.94 -9.49
C HIS A 279 13.61 -3.30 -9.12
N GLU A 280 14.89 -3.44 -9.39
CA GLU A 280 15.64 -4.65 -9.04
C GLU A 280 16.42 -4.42 -7.74
N PHE A 281 16.36 -5.38 -6.84
CA PHE A 281 17.11 -5.37 -5.60
C PHE A 281 18.05 -6.58 -5.52
N GLU A 282 19.30 -6.33 -5.13
CA GLU A 282 20.28 -7.35 -4.79
C GLU A 282 20.81 -7.06 -3.38
N PHE A 283 20.39 -7.85 -2.40
CA PHE A 283 20.78 -7.66 -1.01
C PHE A 283 22.18 -8.25 -0.77
N SER A 284 23.07 -7.44 -0.20
CA SER A 284 24.45 -7.81 0.10
C SER A 284 24.89 -7.28 1.47
N ASN A 285 25.96 -7.89 2.00
CA ASN A 285 26.60 -7.42 3.25
C ASN A 285 27.22 -6.03 3.07
#